data_2348508f0c446d7fecec3a0ec12eda21
#
_entry.id   2348508f0c446d7fecec3a0ec12eda21
#
_cell.length_a   1.000
_cell.length_b   1.000
_cell.length_c   1.000
_cell.angle_alpha   90.00
_cell.angle_beta   90.00
_cell.angle_gamma   90.00
#
_symmetry.space_group_name_H-M   'P 1'
#
loop_
_entity.id
_entity.type
_entity.pdbx_description
1 polymer ?
#
loop_
_entity_poly.entity_id
_entity_poly.type
_entity_poly.pdbx_seq_one_letter_code
_entity_poly.pdbx_strand_id
1 'polypeptide(L)'
;MSPTEPRASQGSPTGTSPLRPKPPQPPQESPWFFWRSVLLTLAVALGIRQFLIEARYIPSGSMLPGLQIQDRLLVEKLSFRGRMPKRGEIVVFRAPHHFDPTLVAQHRTGPLGCLLVNLPFIGSLQGLQNPACDAYIKRVVALPGERISVNPAGAVRINGTPLNEPYVRNFCPVDSQGAGPCRSLDAVVPPDHVVVLGDNRANSWDSRFWPGGPFLPKNEIIGRAFWRFYPFQSIGRLGPASPPVR
;
A
#
# COMPACT_ATOMS: atom_id res chain seq x y z
N MET A 1 -63.20 35.62 -87.91
CA MET A 1 -64.23 34.92 -87.13
C MET A 1 -63.53 33.75 -86.43
N SER A 2 -63.15 33.92 -85.23
CA SER A 2 -62.52 32.89 -84.41
C SER A 2 -63.44 32.62 -83.21
N PRO A 3 -63.74 31.37 -82.86
CA PRO A 3 -64.50 31.10 -81.68
C PRO A 3 -63.54 30.92 -80.46
N THR A 4 -63.99 31.51 -79.36
CA THR A 4 -63.39 31.56 -78.08
C THR A 4 -63.54 30.18 -77.34
N GLU A 5 -62.48 29.64 -76.86
CA GLU A 5 -62.46 28.44 -76.06
C GLU A 5 -62.49 28.77 -74.56
N PRO A 6 -63.26 28.04 -73.72
CA PRO A 6 -63.34 28.36 -72.30
C PRO A 6 -62.22 27.67 -71.50
N ARG A 7 -61.59 28.39 -70.66
CA ARG A 7 -60.47 28.04 -69.75
C ARG A 7 -61.03 27.23 -68.59
N ALA A 8 -60.66 25.95 -68.51
CA ALA A 8 -60.96 25.08 -67.35
C ALA A 8 -60.05 25.45 -66.14
N SER A 9 -60.66 25.76 -65.01
CA SER A 9 -60.00 25.99 -63.75
C SER A 9 -59.58 24.63 -63.15
N GLN A 10 -58.25 24.41 -63.03
CA GLN A 10 -57.73 23.28 -62.30
C GLN A 10 -57.70 23.61 -60.81
N GLY A 11 -58.54 22.96 -60.07
CA GLY A 11 -58.49 22.94 -58.60
C GLY A 11 -57.29 22.07 -58.09
N SER A 12 -56.44 22.73 -57.33
CA SER A 12 -55.31 22.04 -56.65
C SER A 12 -55.85 21.14 -55.51
N PRO A 13 -55.47 19.85 -55.45
CA PRO A 13 -55.76 19.03 -54.28
C PRO A 13 -54.82 19.40 -53.14
N THR A 14 -55.36 19.99 -52.09
CA THR A 14 -54.67 20.15 -50.80
C THR A 14 -54.50 18.78 -50.14
N GLY A 15 -53.38 18.12 -50.48
CA GLY A 15 -52.99 16.86 -49.81
C GLY A 15 -52.41 17.18 -48.45
N THR A 16 -53.21 17.01 -47.41
CA THR A 16 -52.73 16.94 -46.02
C THR A 16 -51.99 15.59 -45.83
N SER A 17 -50.64 15.62 -45.94
CA SER A 17 -49.83 14.45 -45.56
C SER A 17 -50.06 14.14 -44.09
N PRO A 18 -50.32 12.86 -43.73
CA PRO A 18 -50.43 12.47 -42.32
C PRO A 18 -49.08 12.68 -41.63
N LEU A 19 -49.09 13.46 -40.56
CA LEU A 19 -47.94 13.70 -39.72
C LEU A 19 -47.46 12.33 -39.16
N ARG A 20 -46.25 11.91 -39.56
CA ARG A 20 -45.59 10.73 -38.96
C ARG A 20 -45.47 10.98 -37.46
N PRO A 21 -45.94 10.01 -36.60
CA PRO A 21 -45.72 10.15 -35.20
C PRO A 21 -44.24 10.22 -34.89
N LYS A 22 -43.86 11.23 -34.12
CA LYS A 22 -42.47 11.45 -33.68
C LYS A 22 -42.01 10.22 -32.88
N PRO A 23 -40.86 9.61 -33.18
CA PRO A 23 -40.38 8.49 -32.41
C PRO A 23 -40.29 8.86 -30.92
N PRO A 24 -40.57 7.92 -30.00
CA PRO A 24 -40.45 8.19 -28.58
C PRO A 24 -39.05 8.64 -28.26
N GLN A 25 -38.93 9.79 -27.63
CA GLN A 25 -37.63 10.30 -27.18
C GLN A 25 -37.12 9.37 -26.09
N PRO A 26 -35.84 8.98 -26.12
CA PRO A 26 -35.26 8.17 -25.03
C PRO A 26 -35.47 8.92 -23.69
N PRO A 27 -35.74 8.22 -22.61
CA PRO A 27 -35.91 8.84 -21.32
C PRO A 27 -34.72 9.75 -21.00
N GLN A 28 -34.96 11.02 -20.77
CA GLN A 28 -33.95 11.96 -20.33
C GLN A 28 -33.53 11.52 -18.93
N GLU A 29 -32.38 10.87 -18.83
CA GLU A 29 -31.81 10.55 -17.53
C GLU A 29 -31.57 11.83 -16.75
N SER A 30 -32.19 11.95 -15.61
CA SER A 30 -32.06 13.10 -14.74
C SER A 30 -30.57 13.29 -14.37
N PRO A 31 -29.99 14.49 -14.48
CA PRO A 31 -28.61 14.74 -14.09
C PRO A 31 -28.33 14.35 -12.63
N TRP A 32 -29.35 14.31 -11.79
CA TRP A 32 -29.29 13.81 -10.43
C TRP A 32 -28.94 12.32 -10.35
N PHE A 33 -29.44 11.50 -11.25
CA PHE A 33 -29.14 10.06 -11.28
C PHE A 33 -27.66 9.81 -11.63
N PHE A 34 -27.14 10.58 -12.58
CA PHE A 34 -25.73 10.57 -12.92
C PHE A 34 -24.83 10.92 -11.71
N TRP A 35 -25.11 12.02 -11.03
CA TRP A 35 -24.32 12.45 -9.87
C TRP A 35 -24.42 11.46 -8.70
N ARG A 36 -25.56 10.85 -8.46
CA ARG A 36 -25.69 9.80 -7.45
C ARG A 36 -24.82 8.59 -7.75
N SER A 37 -24.75 8.12 -9.00
CA SER A 37 -23.92 6.96 -9.37
C SER A 37 -22.44 7.31 -9.22
N VAL A 38 -22.01 8.52 -9.61
CA VAL A 38 -20.63 9.01 -9.43
C VAL A 38 -20.24 9.05 -7.95
N LEU A 39 -21.10 9.63 -7.11
CA LEU A 39 -20.86 9.72 -5.67
C LEU A 39 -20.80 8.32 -5.01
N LEU A 40 -21.71 7.41 -5.39
CA LEU A 40 -21.69 6.05 -4.88
C LEU A 40 -20.41 5.31 -5.30
N THR A 41 -20.02 5.41 -6.55
CA THR A 41 -18.78 4.79 -7.05
C THR A 41 -17.55 5.33 -6.33
N LEU A 42 -17.50 6.65 -6.13
CA LEU A 42 -16.41 7.28 -5.37
C LEU A 42 -16.39 6.81 -3.91
N ALA A 43 -17.55 6.76 -3.27
CA ALA A 43 -17.65 6.28 -1.88
C ALA A 43 -17.21 4.82 -1.74
N VAL A 44 -17.61 3.95 -2.67
CA VAL A 44 -17.16 2.53 -2.71
C VAL A 44 -15.65 2.45 -2.95
N ALA A 45 -15.11 3.20 -3.92
CA ALA A 45 -13.68 3.20 -4.21
C ALA A 45 -12.85 3.68 -3.01
N LEU A 46 -13.28 4.74 -2.35
CA LEU A 46 -12.64 5.25 -1.13
C LEU A 46 -12.77 4.25 0.02
N GLY A 47 -13.91 3.58 0.16
CA GLY A 47 -14.12 2.51 1.14
C GLY A 47 -13.17 1.33 0.92
N ILE A 48 -13.03 0.85 -0.31
CA ILE A 48 -12.08 -0.21 -0.66
C ILE A 48 -10.65 0.20 -0.30
N ARG A 49 -10.24 1.40 -0.72
CA ARG A 49 -8.90 1.93 -0.42
C ARG A 49 -8.66 2.07 1.09
N GLN A 50 -9.64 2.55 1.84
CA GLN A 50 -9.48 2.79 3.28
C GLN A 50 -9.44 1.50 4.09
N PHE A 51 -10.25 0.50 3.74
CA PHE A 51 -10.48 -0.66 4.61
C PHE A 51 -9.90 -1.97 4.09
N LEU A 52 -9.71 -2.11 2.78
CA LEU A 52 -9.36 -3.40 2.17
C LEU A 52 -7.94 -3.42 1.58
N ILE A 53 -7.68 -2.61 0.56
CA ILE A 53 -6.44 -2.69 -0.22
C ILE A 53 -5.91 -1.29 -0.49
N GLU A 54 -4.61 -1.12 -0.31
CA GLU A 54 -3.92 0.13 -0.58
C GLU A 54 -2.71 -0.11 -1.49
N ALA A 55 -2.54 0.75 -2.50
CA ALA A 55 -1.34 0.75 -3.33
C ALA A 55 -0.22 1.56 -2.63
N ARG A 56 0.99 0.97 -2.57
CA ARG A 56 2.18 1.60 -2.00
C ARG A 56 3.33 1.59 -2.99
N TYR A 57 4.13 2.64 -2.93
CA TYR A 57 5.36 2.83 -3.67
C TYR A 57 6.57 2.59 -2.76
N ILE A 58 7.64 2.01 -3.29
CA ILE A 58 8.88 1.73 -2.54
C ILE A 58 9.93 2.81 -2.85
N PRO A 59 10.21 3.73 -1.92
CA PRO A 59 11.15 4.81 -2.15
C PRO A 59 12.61 4.46 -1.81
N SER A 60 12.85 3.37 -1.05
CA SER A 60 14.17 3.07 -0.48
C SER A 60 14.65 1.66 -0.78
N GLY A 61 15.97 1.47 -0.74
CA GLY A 61 16.61 0.19 -0.99
C GLY A 61 16.71 -0.76 0.22
N SER A 62 16.00 -0.49 1.32
CA SER A 62 16.11 -1.30 2.56
C SER A 62 15.60 -2.74 2.42
N MET A 63 14.85 -3.04 1.38
CA MET A 63 14.29 -4.36 1.08
C MET A 63 14.92 -5.03 -0.15
N LEU A 64 16.04 -4.48 -0.65
CA LEU A 64 16.80 -5.11 -1.75
C LEU A 64 17.38 -6.46 -1.32
N PRO A 65 17.44 -7.46 -2.21
CA PRO A 65 16.94 -7.47 -3.58
C PRO A 65 15.45 -7.87 -3.69
N GLY A 66 14.79 -8.21 -2.59
CA GLY A 66 13.41 -8.72 -2.59
C GLY A 66 12.39 -7.72 -3.17
N LEU A 67 12.54 -6.45 -2.81
CA LEU A 67 11.81 -5.33 -3.39
C LEU A 67 12.80 -4.31 -3.94
N GLN A 68 12.53 -3.84 -5.14
CA GLN A 68 13.32 -2.81 -5.81
C GLN A 68 12.79 -1.41 -5.48
N ILE A 69 13.66 -0.41 -5.58
CA ILE A 69 13.23 0.99 -5.58
C ILE A 69 12.28 1.19 -6.77
N GLN A 70 11.21 1.95 -6.59
CA GLN A 70 10.13 2.20 -7.54
C GLN A 70 9.13 1.03 -7.72
N ASP A 71 9.30 -0.10 -7.05
CA ASP A 71 8.25 -1.12 -7.02
C ASP A 71 6.93 -0.52 -6.51
N ARG A 72 5.82 -0.96 -7.10
CA ARG A 72 4.46 -0.63 -6.62
C ARG A 72 3.77 -1.90 -6.16
N LEU A 73 3.29 -1.84 -4.94
CA LEU A 73 2.76 -3.00 -4.22
C LEU A 73 1.30 -2.79 -3.84
N LEU A 74 0.57 -3.89 -3.80
CA LEU A 74 -0.74 -3.94 -3.15
C LEU A 74 -0.55 -4.43 -1.72
N VAL A 75 -1.12 -3.67 -0.79
CA VAL A 75 -1.12 -3.95 0.65
C VAL A 75 -2.55 -4.24 1.08
N GLU A 76 -2.80 -5.42 1.60
CA GLU A 76 -4.11 -5.79 2.15
C GLU A 76 -4.14 -5.52 3.66
N LYS A 77 -5.27 -5.01 4.16
CA LYS A 77 -5.43 -4.50 5.53
C LYS A 77 -6.22 -5.43 6.45
N LEU A 78 -6.74 -6.54 5.93
CA LEU A 78 -7.65 -7.41 6.68
C LEU A 78 -6.97 -8.53 7.46
N SER A 79 -5.91 -9.12 6.91
CA SER A 79 -5.28 -10.31 7.46
C SER A 79 -4.91 -10.19 8.93
N PHE A 80 -4.40 -9.02 9.34
CA PHE A 80 -3.88 -8.86 10.70
C PHE A 80 -4.93 -8.43 11.73
N ARG A 81 -6.19 -8.24 11.31
CA ARG A 81 -7.28 -8.02 12.26
C ARG A 81 -7.56 -9.26 13.10
N GLY A 82 -7.47 -10.45 12.50
CA GLY A 82 -7.79 -11.73 13.14
C GLY A 82 -6.59 -12.63 13.49
N ARG A 83 -5.35 -12.30 13.01
CA ARG A 83 -4.17 -13.14 13.26
C ARG A 83 -2.89 -12.31 13.43
N MET A 84 -1.87 -12.95 13.98
CA MET A 84 -0.50 -12.41 13.94
C MET A 84 0.10 -12.57 12.54
N PRO A 85 1.06 -11.71 12.17
CA PRO A 85 1.88 -11.93 10.99
C PRO A 85 2.64 -13.26 11.09
N LYS A 86 2.89 -13.89 9.94
CA LYS A 86 3.74 -15.08 9.84
C LYS A 86 5.16 -14.67 9.51
N ARG A 87 6.13 -15.48 9.92
CA ARG A 87 7.53 -15.28 9.54
C ARG A 87 7.67 -15.25 8.03
N GLY A 88 8.49 -14.32 7.53
CA GLY A 88 8.73 -14.08 6.12
C GLY A 88 7.69 -13.19 5.43
N GLU A 89 6.53 -12.90 6.04
CA GLU A 89 5.58 -11.92 5.47
C GLU A 89 6.20 -10.52 5.47
N ILE A 90 5.93 -9.79 4.39
CA ILE A 90 6.33 -8.39 4.26
C ILE A 90 5.19 -7.53 4.79
N VAL A 91 5.47 -6.75 5.81
CA VAL A 91 4.49 -5.90 6.48
C VAL A 91 4.76 -4.44 6.23
N VAL A 92 3.68 -3.68 6.07
CA VAL A 92 3.67 -2.22 6.07
C VAL A 92 3.13 -1.76 7.42
N PHE A 93 3.85 -0.87 8.08
CA PHE A 93 3.51 -0.42 9.42
C PHE A 93 3.79 1.07 9.59
N ARG A 94 3.20 1.68 10.61
CA ARG A 94 3.43 3.09 10.93
C ARG A 94 4.86 3.32 11.38
N ALA A 95 5.39 4.49 11.09
CA ALA A 95 6.74 4.86 11.50
C ALA A 95 6.96 4.61 13.00
N PRO A 96 8.16 4.19 13.41
CA PRO A 96 8.49 3.99 14.82
C PRO A 96 8.20 5.19 15.71
N HIS A 97 8.14 6.39 15.14
CA HIS A 97 7.69 7.61 15.82
C HIS A 97 6.27 7.55 16.42
N HIS A 98 5.48 6.52 16.07
CA HIS A 98 4.16 6.30 16.65
C HIS A 98 4.17 5.39 17.88
N PHE A 99 5.14 4.51 18.01
CA PHE A 99 5.14 3.49 19.05
C PHE A 99 6.45 3.35 19.84
N ASP A 100 7.57 3.85 19.33
CA ASP A 100 8.83 3.86 20.06
C ASP A 100 8.81 4.96 21.10
N PRO A 101 8.95 4.66 22.42
CA PRO A 101 8.78 5.65 23.48
C PRO A 101 9.74 6.84 23.37
N THR A 102 10.96 6.60 22.86
CA THR A 102 11.97 7.65 22.74
C THR A 102 11.71 8.56 21.55
N LEU A 103 11.21 8.02 20.45
CA LEU A 103 10.90 8.78 19.24
C LEU A 103 9.56 9.53 19.37
N VAL A 104 8.56 8.95 20.02
CA VAL A 104 7.28 9.62 20.33
C VAL A 104 7.50 10.86 21.18
N ALA A 105 8.43 10.80 22.15
CA ALA A 105 8.75 11.94 22.99
C ALA A 105 9.38 13.11 22.20
N GLN A 106 10.07 12.83 21.12
CA GLN A 106 10.76 13.84 20.29
C GLN A 106 9.86 14.48 19.22
N HIS A 107 8.83 13.77 18.74
CA HIS A 107 7.99 14.21 17.61
C HIS A 107 6.51 14.00 17.92
N ARG A 108 5.87 14.96 18.55
CA ARG A 108 4.40 14.97 18.72
C ARG A 108 3.73 15.46 17.43
N THR A 109 3.45 14.55 16.51
CA THR A 109 2.56 14.84 15.38
C THR A 109 1.14 14.41 15.70
N GLY A 110 0.21 15.36 15.67
CA GLY A 110 -1.20 15.05 15.83
C GLY A 110 -1.75 14.28 14.60
N PRO A 111 -2.78 13.43 14.76
CA PRO A 111 -3.37 12.65 13.69
C PRO A 111 -3.90 13.49 12.51
N LEU A 112 -4.32 14.72 12.76
CA LEU A 112 -4.75 15.67 11.73
C LEU A 112 -3.60 16.13 10.82
N GLY A 113 -2.38 16.28 11.36
CA GLY A 113 -1.21 16.64 10.57
C GLY A 113 -0.88 15.59 9.51
N CYS A 114 -0.90 14.31 9.87
CA CYS A 114 -0.66 13.22 8.92
C CYS A 114 -1.80 13.05 7.91
N LEU A 115 -3.04 13.35 8.27
CA LEU A 115 -4.15 13.31 7.32
C LEU A 115 -3.99 14.36 6.22
N LEU A 116 -3.59 15.58 6.57
CA LEU A 116 -3.38 16.68 5.61
C LEU A 116 -2.19 16.42 4.69
N VAL A 117 -1.07 15.92 5.23
CA VAL A 117 0.14 15.59 4.46
C VAL A 117 -0.11 14.46 3.46
N ASN A 118 -1.00 13.52 3.78
CA ASN A 118 -1.34 12.41 2.89
C ASN A 118 -2.39 12.73 1.82
N LEU A 119 -2.86 13.98 1.72
CA LEU A 119 -3.72 14.41 0.60
C LEU A 119 -2.91 14.50 -0.70
N PRO A 120 -3.46 14.02 -1.84
CA PRO A 120 -2.71 13.80 -3.09
C PRO A 120 -2.08 15.05 -3.71
N PHE A 121 -2.50 16.25 -3.32
CA PHE A 121 -1.94 17.51 -3.80
C PHE A 121 -1.06 18.24 -2.77
N ILE A 122 -1.28 17.98 -1.48
CA ILE A 122 -0.57 18.66 -0.38
C ILE A 122 0.75 17.95 -0.07
N GLY A 123 0.78 16.62 -0.13
CA GLY A 123 2.00 15.83 0.10
C GLY A 123 3.13 16.03 -0.91
N SER A 124 2.83 16.68 -2.05
CA SER A 124 3.82 17.02 -3.07
C SER A 124 4.56 18.34 -2.79
N LEU A 125 4.11 19.13 -1.83
CA LEU A 125 4.76 20.39 -1.46
C LEU A 125 6.02 20.08 -0.63
N GLN A 126 7.18 20.39 -1.20
CA GLN A 126 8.47 20.27 -0.53
C GLN A 126 8.43 21.04 0.79
N GLY A 127 8.73 20.34 1.89
CA GLY A 127 8.78 20.90 3.25
C GLY A 127 7.65 20.48 4.18
N LEU A 128 6.57 19.83 3.70
CA LEU A 128 5.50 19.26 4.52
C LEU A 128 5.68 17.76 4.81
N GLN A 129 6.75 17.14 4.28
CA GLN A 129 7.03 15.74 4.55
C GLN A 129 7.40 15.58 6.03
N ASN A 130 6.56 14.86 6.77
CA ASN A 130 6.81 14.54 8.15
C ASN A 130 7.17 13.05 8.26
N PRO A 131 8.41 12.71 8.67
CA PRO A 131 8.84 11.32 8.81
C PRO A 131 7.95 10.47 9.72
N ALA A 132 7.26 11.10 10.67
CA ALA A 132 6.30 10.41 11.53
C ALA A 132 5.03 9.98 10.80
N CYS A 133 4.71 10.60 9.65
CA CYS A 133 3.55 10.21 8.82
C CYS A 133 3.89 9.12 7.80
N ASP A 134 5.15 8.74 7.69
CA ASP A 134 5.61 7.73 6.73
C ASP A 134 5.21 6.32 7.19
N ALA A 135 4.96 5.47 6.20
CA ALA A 135 4.80 4.05 6.43
C ALA A 135 6.10 3.33 6.06
N TYR A 136 6.54 2.45 6.94
CA TYR A 136 7.71 1.62 6.75
C TYR A 136 7.32 0.25 6.21
N ILE A 137 8.23 -0.35 5.46
CA ILE A 137 8.07 -1.71 4.94
C ILE A 137 9.27 -2.56 5.34
N LYS A 138 9.02 -3.71 5.99
CA LYS A 138 10.04 -4.65 6.43
C LYS A 138 9.47 -6.08 6.40
N ARG A 139 10.36 -7.05 6.58
CA ARG A 139 10.01 -8.47 6.67
C ARG A 139 9.94 -8.92 8.13
N VAL A 140 8.91 -9.70 8.46
CA VAL A 140 8.76 -10.33 9.78
C VAL A 140 9.78 -11.45 9.91
N VAL A 141 10.62 -11.37 10.93
CA VAL A 141 11.72 -12.33 11.18
C VAL A 141 11.52 -13.13 12.43
N ALA A 142 10.98 -12.53 13.50
CA ALA A 142 10.67 -13.28 14.72
C ALA A 142 9.23 -13.02 15.20
N LEU A 143 8.66 -14.02 15.83
CA LEU A 143 7.26 -14.11 16.26
C LEU A 143 7.17 -14.06 17.80
N PRO A 144 5.98 -13.80 18.38
CA PRO A 144 5.79 -13.79 19.83
C PRO A 144 6.30 -15.06 20.49
N GLY A 145 6.98 -14.90 21.61
CA GLY A 145 7.56 -16.00 22.42
C GLY A 145 8.91 -16.54 21.94
N GLU A 146 9.37 -16.13 20.75
CA GLU A 146 10.65 -16.60 20.23
C GLU A 146 11.82 -15.75 20.74
N ARG A 147 12.97 -16.39 20.97
CA ARG A 147 14.23 -15.70 21.18
C ARG A 147 14.89 -15.46 19.83
N ILE A 148 15.11 -14.21 19.49
CA ILE A 148 15.88 -13.80 18.33
C ILE A 148 17.27 -13.35 18.73
N SER A 149 18.29 -13.79 18.01
CA SER A 149 19.62 -13.19 18.05
C SER A 149 20.08 -12.82 16.66
N VAL A 150 20.63 -11.61 16.52
CA VAL A 150 21.21 -11.09 15.27
C VAL A 150 22.64 -10.71 15.55
N ASN A 151 23.56 -11.27 14.80
CA ASN A 151 24.99 -10.99 14.96
C ASN A 151 25.40 -9.69 14.22
N PRO A 152 26.64 -9.18 14.40
CA PRO A 152 27.11 -7.97 13.72
C PRO A 152 27.11 -8.03 12.19
N ALA A 153 27.12 -9.22 11.59
CA ALA A 153 26.92 -9.39 10.14
C ALA A 153 25.45 -9.28 9.71
N GLY A 154 24.51 -9.26 10.65
CA GLY A 154 23.07 -9.25 10.36
C GLY A 154 22.44 -10.62 10.14
N ALA A 155 23.18 -11.71 10.41
CA ALA A 155 22.65 -13.08 10.36
C ALA A 155 21.80 -13.38 11.60
N VAL A 156 20.68 -14.06 11.37
CA VAL A 156 19.63 -14.30 12.37
C VAL A 156 19.65 -15.72 12.86
N ARG A 157 19.43 -15.89 14.17
CA ARG A 157 19.08 -17.15 14.81
C ARG A 157 17.75 -16.99 15.55
N ILE A 158 16.91 -18.04 15.47
CA ILE A 158 15.64 -18.12 16.22
C ILE A 158 15.74 -19.33 17.15
N ASN A 159 15.57 -19.10 18.45
CA ASN A 159 15.72 -20.13 19.49
C ASN A 159 17.04 -20.90 19.35
N GLY A 160 18.13 -20.20 19.03
CA GLY A 160 19.46 -20.78 18.82
C GLY A 160 19.71 -21.38 17.42
N THR A 161 18.68 -21.65 16.64
CA THR A 161 18.79 -22.22 15.28
C THR A 161 19.00 -21.15 14.22
N PRO A 162 19.99 -21.27 13.32
CA PRO A 162 20.15 -20.33 12.22
C PRO A 162 18.92 -20.27 11.32
N LEU A 163 18.47 -19.06 11.01
CA LEU A 163 17.36 -18.84 10.10
C LEU A 163 17.86 -18.88 8.64
N ASN A 164 17.23 -19.71 7.80
CA ASN A 164 17.51 -19.71 6.38
C ASN A 164 16.80 -18.52 5.72
N GLU A 165 17.60 -17.56 5.20
CA GLU A 165 17.13 -16.31 4.64
C GLU A 165 17.63 -16.09 3.19
N PRO A 166 17.11 -16.86 2.21
CA PRO A 166 17.61 -16.82 0.82
C PRO A 166 17.36 -15.47 0.14
N TYR A 167 16.50 -14.64 0.71
CA TYR A 167 16.19 -13.29 0.25
C TYR A 167 17.21 -12.23 0.69
N VAL A 168 18.07 -12.53 1.66
CA VAL A 168 19.15 -11.64 2.10
C VAL A 168 20.37 -11.85 1.23
N ARG A 169 20.84 -10.79 0.59
CA ARG A 169 22.06 -10.81 -0.25
C ARG A 169 23.12 -9.82 0.23
N ASN A 170 22.71 -8.79 0.93
CA ASN A 170 23.59 -7.73 1.40
C ASN A 170 23.65 -7.76 2.93
N PHE A 171 24.55 -8.59 3.44
CA PHE A 171 24.89 -8.62 4.86
C PHE A 171 25.81 -7.46 5.24
N CYS A 172 25.89 -7.15 6.54
CA CYS A 172 26.79 -6.13 7.03
C CYS A 172 28.24 -6.61 6.88
N PRO A 173 29.15 -5.75 6.41
CA PRO A 173 30.56 -6.10 6.42
C PRO A 173 31.04 -6.28 7.87
N VAL A 174 31.83 -7.30 8.10
CA VAL A 174 32.48 -7.56 9.40
C VAL A 174 33.97 -7.70 9.17
N ASP A 175 34.77 -7.27 10.15
CA ASP A 175 36.21 -7.46 10.15
C ASP A 175 36.61 -8.90 10.53
N SER A 176 37.91 -9.17 10.57
CA SER A 176 38.45 -10.48 10.95
C SER A 176 38.13 -10.91 12.37
N GLN A 177 37.73 -9.99 13.24
CA GLN A 177 37.31 -10.22 14.61
C GLN A 177 35.77 -10.38 14.75
N GLY A 178 35.04 -10.24 13.63
CA GLY A 178 33.59 -10.33 13.61
C GLY A 178 32.86 -9.06 14.07
N ALA A 179 33.60 -7.95 14.25
CA ALA A 179 33.00 -6.65 14.51
C ALA A 179 32.55 -5.99 13.21
N GLY A 180 31.44 -5.27 13.24
CA GLY A 180 30.85 -4.65 12.08
C GLY A 180 29.93 -3.49 12.43
N PRO A 181 29.53 -2.68 11.44
CA PRO A 181 28.71 -1.48 11.66
C PRO A 181 27.24 -1.80 12.05
N CYS A 182 26.81 -3.02 11.86
CA CYS A 182 25.44 -3.40 12.19
C CYS A 182 25.28 -3.74 13.67
N ARG A 183 24.18 -3.24 14.21
CA ARG A 183 23.84 -3.46 15.61
C ARG A 183 23.41 -4.90 15.83
N SER A 184 24.00 -5.58 16.81
CA SER A 184 23.56 -6.89 17.29
C SER A 184 22.25 -6.76 18.05
N LEU A 185 21.45 -7.83 18.05
CA LEU A 185 20.21 -7.95 18.79
C LEU A 185 20.17 -9.30 19.49
N ASP A 186 19.77 -9.33 20.75
CA ASP A 186 19.39 -10.55 21.48
C ASP A 186 18.20 -10.22 22.38
N ALA A 187 17.04 -10.79 22.07
CA ALA A 187 15.80 -10.47 22.78
C ALA A 187 14.78 -11.62 22.66
N VAL A 188 13.86 -11.67 23.61
CA VAL A 188 12.65 -12.52 23.55
C VAL A 188 11.49 -11.65 23.12
N VAL A 189 10.78 -12.08 22.08
CA VAL A 189 9.66 -11.31 21.50
C VAL A 189 8.45 -11.36 22.43
N PRO A 190 7.93 -10.21 22.90
CA PRO A 190 6.75 -10.19 23.77
C PRO A 190 5.48 -10.64 23.04
N PRO A 191 4.40 -10.97 23.78
CA PRO A 191 3.07 -11.16 23.19
C PRO A 191 2.65 -9.97 22.33
N ASP A 192 1.89 -10.21 21.26
CA ASP A 192 1.39 -9.21 20.33
C ASP A 192 2.43 -8.31 19.65
N HIS A 193 3.71 -8.73 19.66
CA HIS A 193 4.79 -8.04 18.97
C HIS A 193 5.49 -8.97 17.97
N VAL A 194 6.18 -8.37 17.03
CA VAL A 194 7.08 -9.07 16.10
C VAL A 194 8.39 -8.29 15.97
N VAL A 195 9.44 -8.96 15.49
CA VAL A 195 10.67 -8.30 15.06
C VAL A 195 10.72 -8.29 13.56
N VAL A 196 11.03 -7.14 12.99
CA VAL A 196 11.06 -6.91 11.55
C VAL A 196 12.43 -6.40 11.11
N LEU A 197 12.96 -7.00 10.03
CA LEU A 197 14.23 -6.61 9.45
C LEU A 197 14.09 -6.27 7.96
N GLY A 198 14.99 -5.43 7.46
CA GLY A 198 15.13 -5.24 6.02
C GLY A 198 15.87 -6.40 5.38
N ASP A 199 15.54 -6.74 4.13
CA ASP A 199 16.27 -7.74 3.35
C ASP A 199 17.70 -7.26 3.02
N ASN A 200 17.90 -5.95 2.96
CA ASN A 200 19.21 -5.31 2.83
C ASN A 200 19.78 -5.00 4.21
N ARG A 201 20.43 -5.99 4.83
CA ARG A 201 20.92 -5.90 6.22
C ARG A 201 21.88 -4.74 6.44
N ALA A 202 22.76 -4.44 5.47
CA ALA A 202 23.75 -3.37 5.57
C ALA A 202 23.14 -1.97 5.42
N ASN A 203 21.96 -1.85 4.79
CA ASN A 203 21.33 -0.57 4.51
C ASN A 203 19.84 -0.58 4.86
N SER A 204 19.54 -0.90 6.12
CA SER A 204 18.18 -0.90 6.63
C SER A 204 18.12 -0.36 8.06
N TRP A 205 17.34 0.68 8.24
CA TRP A 205 16.92 1.11 9.56
C TRP A 205 15.67 0.33 9.96
N ASP A 206 15.83 -0.62 10.88
CA ASP A 206 14.80 -1.58 11.27
C ASP A 206 14.87 -1.88 12.78
N SER A 207 14.21 -2.93 13.25
CA SER A 207 14.14 -3.32 14.66
C SER A 207 15.47 -3.30 15.40
N ARG A 208 16.59 -3.49 14.74
CA ARG A 208 17.92 -3.45 15.35
C ARG A 208 18.32 -2.06 15.83
N PHE A 209 17.78 -1.03 15.21
CA PHE A 209 18.22 0.36 15.40
C PHE A 209 17.23 1.24 16.15
N TRP A 210 16.01 0.77 16.42
CA TRP A 210 15.03 1.56 17.14
C TRP A 210 15.47 1.79 18.59
N PRO A 211 15.44 3.03 19.07
CA PRO A 211 16.02 3.37 20.37
C PRO A 211 15.21 2.84 21.56
N GLY A 212 13.90 2.71 21.44
CA GLY A 212 12.99 2.23 22.50
C GLY A 212 12.84 0.72 22.55
N GLY A 213 13.49 -0.03 21.64
CA GLY A 213 13.47 -1.47 21.61
C GLY A 213 13.10 -2.07 20.26
N PRO A 214 13.37 -3.37 20.03
CA PRO A 214 13.28 -3.98 18.71
C PRO A 214 11.88 -4.45 18.32
N PHE A 215 10.86 -4.14 19.08
CA PHE A 215 9.56 -4.77 18.96
C PHE A 215 8.54 -3.90 18.23
N LEU A 216 7.96 -4.45 17.16
CA LEU A 216 6.86 -3.84 16.44
C LEU A 216 5.52 -4.36 17.02
N PRO A 217 4.70 -3.50 17.63
CA PRO A 217 3.37 -3.90 18.08
C PRO A 217 2.45 -4.24 16.91
N LYS A 218 1.64 -5.27 17.06
CA LYS A 218 0.68 -5.72 16.02
C LYS A 218 -0.27 -4.62 15.57
N ASN A 219 -0.77 -3.78 16.47
CA ASN A 219 -1.71 -2.69 16.19
C ASN A 219 -1.10 -1.57 15.34
N GLU A 220 0.21 -1.50 15.23
CA GLU A 220 0.91 -0.54 14.36
C GLU A 220 1.10 -1.07 12.93
N ILE A 221 0.77 -2.34 12.68
CA ILE A 221 0.83 -2.91 11.35
C ILE A 221 -0.40 -2.50 10.55
N ILE A 222 -0.17 -1.77 9.46
CA ILE A 222 -1.20 -1.29 8.52
C ILE A 222 -1.74 -2.46 7.69
N GLY A 223 -0.84 -3.32 7.19
CA GLY A 223 -1.24 -4.44 6.35
C GLY A 223 -0.06 -5.26 5.82
N ARG A 224 -0.40 -6.28 5.04
CA ARG A 224 0.54 -7.18 4.37
C ARG A 224 0.72 -6.78 2.92
N ALA A 225 1.97 -6.58 2.48
CA ALA A 225 2.30 -6.50 1.07
C ALA A 225 2.21 -7.91 0.46
N PHE A 226 1.31 -8.11 -0.49
CA PHE A 226 1.03 -9.45 -1.03
C PHE A 226 1.23 -9.58 -2.54
N TRP A 227 1.22 -8.46 -3.26
CA TRP A 227 1.33 -8.43 -4.71
C TRP A 227 2.14 -7.24 -5.18
N ARG A 228 3.10 -7.46 -6.12
CA ARG A 228 3.79 -6.41 -6.85
C ARG A 228 3.14 -6.28 -8.23
N PHE A 229 2.67 -5.08 -8.58
CA PHE A 229 1.99 -4.83 -9.84
C PHE A 229 2.80 -3.94 -10.81
N TYR A 230 3.91 -3.39 -10.36
CA TYR A 230 4.84 -2.62 -11.18
C TYR A 230 6.26 -2.77 -10.62
N PRO A 231 7.30 -2.82 -11.45
CA PRO A 231 7.30 -2.81 -12.92
C PRO A 231 6.73 -4.12 -13.52
N PHE A 232 6.24 -4.03 -14.77
CA PHE A 232 5.55 -5.15 -15.41
C PHE A 232 6.40 -6.42 -15.54
N GLN A 233 7.73 -6.28 -15.67
CA GLN A 233 8.67 -7.40 -15.77
C GLN A 233 8.76 -8.22 -14.47
N SER A 234 8.35 -7.66 -13.34
CA SER A 234 8.46 -8.31 -12.03
C SER A 234 7.11 -8.43 -11.30
N ILE A 235 5.99 -8.38 -12.06
CA ILE A 235 4.65 -8.63 -11.51
C ILE A 235 4.60 -10.00 -10.85
N GLY A 236 4.06 -10.07 -9.64
CA GLY A 236 3.92 -11.34 -8.96
C GLY A 236 3.55 -11.24 -7.49
N ARG A 237 3.29 -12.42 -6.93
CA ARG A 237 3.00 -12.56 -5.50
C ARG A 237 4.24 -12.31 -4.66
N LEU A 238 4.05 -11.60 -3.56
CA LEU A 238 5.04 -11.48 -2.51
C LEU A 238 4.68 -12.51 -1.44
N GLY A 239 5.52 -13.53 -1.32
CA GLY A 239 5.29 -14.63 -0.38
C GLY A 239 6.30 -14.63 0.77
N PRO A 240 6.06 -15.45 1.80
CA PRO A 240 7.04 -15.75 2.81
C PRO A 240 8.22 -16.47 2.16
N ALA A 241 9.40 -15.86 2.24
CA ALA A 241 10.60 -16.38 1.58
C ALA A 241 11.34 -17.42 2.41
N SER A 242 10.88 -17.70 3.62
CA SER A 242 11.49 -18.70 4.51
C SER A 242 10.47 -19.72 4.99
N PRO A 243 10.81 -21.01 5.00
CA PRO A 243 10.01 -22.02 5.67
C PRO A 243 9.96 -21.73 7.17
N PRO A 244 8.90 -22.14 7.89
CA PRO A 244 8.85 -22.03 9.33
C PRO A 244 10.01 -22.80 9.95
N VAL A 245 10.68 -22.24 10.92
CA VAL A 245 11.61 -22.97 11.79
C VAL A 245 10.74 -23.90 12.64
N ARG A 246 11.00 -25.23 12.54
CA ARG A 246 10.32 -26.26 13.34
C ARG A 246 10.85 -26.29 14.75
#